data_9071ee1ff6036d6d5e9bdc29fa176613
#
_entry.id   9071ee1ff6036d6d5e9bdc29fa176613
#
_cell.length_a   1.000
_cell.length_b   1.000
_cell.length_c   1.000
_cell.angle_alpha   90.00
_cell.angle_beta   90.00
_cell.angle_gamma   90.00
#
_symmetry.space_group_name_H-M   'P 1'
#
loop_
_entity.id
_entity.type
_entity.pdbx_description
1 polymer ?
#
loop_
_entity_poly.entity_id
_entity_poly.type
_entity_poly.pdbx_seq_one_letter_code
_entity_poly.pdbx_strand_id
1 'polypeptide(L)'
;ISYYTDYTGIVGTVYDMAFYKGIMYLGSNTGVYYLSDDELTFVKGSQGHVWDLKVIGDDLICGHNSGTYKVDRDQFEPIYKYSGGYQMIKIPEKEDRFLQGTYNGLLYYNRMGNSSWEARSIPGLNFPVKQLCFESPTTVWAAHPYKGLFRIKIGQEYDQIKPEDIQIFSSKDIPNIYNVKVYNIKNQIVIRSEGKWFKYDPIVGKISPFDDFNAYADNDLVYYDEKYFWFIDNEGAKEITITDLKNEYFTIAANQLVKRLVPDSENVIRLNDNGFSKINMSNLKKFLGKNFIPSPQLSYVKDQLSSYPINGGAIQIEFKSSREITVQVASPMLVKPRFFYRLNGAEEQSAFTDQGTLKFQNLPFGKYELSVSTVNINNNKSEPIVITFQIAPPWYWSNASVVFYVVLLIGLLLLIRRYNKRKLVKEHLRLKERMQKEQEERLLELEKEKFAKEIKLKQKELAGSILNVTKKNELILELKSILLLNKEKFGNQKRYKSFIKKLDDSINNDEDWKKFEINFKELHEDFFEKLLQSYPDLTPKDLKLCAYLKMNHSSKEIAPLMGISTRGVEIHRYRLRKKL
;
A
#
# COMPACT_ATOMS: atom_id res chain seq x y z
N ILE A 1 -22.43 -1.30 -0.60
CA ILE A 1 -21.16 -1.20 -1.33
C ILE A 1 -21.12 -2.37 -2.32
N SER A 2 -20.92 -2.06 -3.59
CA SER A 2 -20.67 -3.06 -4.62
C SER A 2 -19.17 -3.14 -4.87
N TYR A 3 -18.61 -4.32 -4.89
CA TYR A 3 -17.18 -4.58 -5.14
C TYR A 3 -17.05 -5.15 -6.55
N TYR A 4 -16.07 -4.64 -7.28
CA TYR A 4 -15.67 -5.10 -8.60
C TYR A 4 -14.18 -5.42 -8.53
N THR A 5 -13.83 -6.68 -8.70
CA THR A 5 -12.44 -7.18 -8.66
C THR A 5 -12.12 -7.80 -10.02
N ASP A 6 -10.83 -7.91 -10.29
CA ASP A 6 -10.28 -8.53 -11.51
C ASP A 6 -10.56 -7.75 -12.80
N TYR A 7 -9.77 -6.68 -12.99
CA TYR A 7 -9.67 -6.04 -14.30
C TYR A 7 -8.87 -6.96 -15.24
N THR A 8 -9.56 -7.84 -15.96
CA THR A 8 -8.94 -8.58 -17.04
C THR A 8 -8.61 -7.62 -18.19
N GLY A 9 -7.36 -7.61 -18.62
CA GLY A 9 -6.90 -6.81 -19.77
C GLY A 9 -6.18 -5.51 -19.44
N ILE A 10 -6.10 -5.07 -18.17
CA ILE A 10 -5.25 -3.91 -17.81
C ILE A 10 -3.79 -4.31 -17.72
N VAL A 11 -2.97 -3.55 -18.43
CA VAL A 11 -1.53 -3.58 -18.28
C VAL A 11 -1.12 -2.29 -17.56
N GLY A 12 -0.90 -2.36 -16.25
CA GLY A 12 -0.35 -1.25 -15.48
C GLY A 12 -1.22 -0.78 -14.29
N THR A 13 -0.79 0.31 -13.67
CA THR A 13 -1.41 0.88 -12.49
C THR A 13 -2.49 1.89 -12.87
N VAL A 14 -3.70 1.72 -12.35
CA VAL A 14 -4.81 2.68 -12.54
C VAL A 14 -4.63 3.87 -11.60
N TYR A 15 -4.74 5.07 -12.15
CA TYR A 15 -4.63 6.33 -11.42
C TYR A 15 -5.96 7.06 -11.28
N ASP A 16 -6.84 6.92 -12.28
CA ASP A 16 -8.13 7.58 -12.27
C ASP A 16 -9.18 6.80 -13.03
N MET A 17 -10.44 7.10 -12.78
CA MET A 17 -11.57 6.56 -13.53
C MET A 17 -12.71 7.55 -13.65
N ALA A 18 -13.53 7.35 -14.67
CA ALA A 18 -14.75 8.12 -14.86
C ALA A 18 -15.85 7.23 -15.46
N PHE A 19 -17.10 7.57 -15.16
CA PHE A 19 -18.26 7.06 -15.89
C PHE A 19 -18.71 8.11 -16.91
N TYR A 20 -18.69 7.74 -18.15
CA TYR A 20 -19.09 8.62 -19.22
C TYR A 20 -20.04 7.89 -20.17
N LYS A 21 -21.23 8.47 -20.41
CA LYS A 21 -22.31 7.85 -21.20
C LYS A 21 -22.64 6.41 -20.78
N GLY A 22 -22.61 6.15 -19.48
CA GLY A 22 -22.87 4.82 -18.91
C GLY A 22 -21.73 3.82 -19.04
N ILE A 23 -20.61 4.19 -19.66
CA ILE A 23 -19.41 3.35 -19.82
C ILE A 23 -18.37 3.75 -18.79
N MET A 24 -17.72 2.77 -18.19
CA MET A 24 -16.59 2.98 -17.29
C MET A 24 -15.30 3.15 -18.09
N TYR A 25 -14.57 4.22 -17.79
CA TYR A 25 -13.24 4.49 -18.34
C TYR A 25 -12.22 4.46 -17.21
N LEU A 26 -11.04 3.90 -17.49
CA LEU A 26 -9.92 3.81 -16.59
C LEU A 26 -8.69 4.47 -17.18
N GLY A 27 -8.04 5.32 -16.41
CA GLY A 27 -6.77 5.94 -16.75
C GLY A 27 -5.62 5.26 -16.02
N SER A 28 -4.61 4.79 -16.76
CA SER A 28 -3.47 4.08 -16.20
C SER A 28 -2.13 4.72 -16.64
N ASN A 29 -1.04 4.15 -16.17
CA ASN A 29 0.30 4.51 -16.65
C ASN A 29 0.59 4.03 -18.08
N THR A 30 -0.28 3.22 -18.66
CA THR A 30 -0.12 2.69 -20.03
C THR A 30 -1.11 3.30 -21.03
N GLY A 31 -2.15 3.96 -20.55
CA GLY A 31 -3.15 4.62 -21.37
C GLY A 31 -4.55 4.60 -20.79
N VAL A 32 -5.54 4.89 -21.63
CA VAL A 32 -6.96 4.86 -21.30
C VAL A 32 -7.57 3.53 -21.74
N TYR A 33 -8.43 2.97 -20.89
CA TYR A 33 -9.22 1.78 -21.17
C TYR A 33 -10.70 2.07 -20.91
N TYR A 34 -11.59 1.40 -21.61
CA TYR A 34 -13.01 1.40 -21.29
C TYR A 34 -13.56 -0.01 -21.19
N LEU A 35 -14.59 -0.17 -20.36
CA LEU A 35 -15.25 -1.47 -20.17
C LEU A 35 -16.32 -1.65 -21.25
N SER A 36 -16.21 -2.74 -22.04
CA SER A 36 -17.22 -3.19 -23.01
C SER A 36 -17.35 -4.70 -22.88
N ASP A 37 -18.59 -5.18 -22.75
CA ASP A 37 -18.91 -6.61 -22.69
C ASP A 37 -18.07 -7.39 -21.66
N ASP A 38 -17.89 -6.82 -20.47
CA ASP A 38 -17.05 -7.33 -19.36
C ASP A 38 -15.54 -7.43 -19.66
N GLU A 39 -15.07 -6.88 -20.76
CA GLU A 39 -13.66 -6.78 -21.11
C GLU A 39 -13.19 -5.34 -21.18
N LEU A 40 -11.94 -5.11 -20.76
CA LEU A 40 -11.31 -3.81 -20.85
C LEU A 40 -10.65 -3.63 -22.22
N THR A 41 -11.18 -2.70 -22.97
CA THR A 41 -10.69 -2.34 -24.29
C THR A 41 -9.79 -1.11 -24.21
N PHE A 42 -8.60 -1.21 -24.80
CA PHE A 42 -7.65 -0.11 -24.87
C PHE A 42 -8.07 0.94 -25.88
N VAL A 43 -8.07 2.22 -25.48
CA VAL A 43 -8.31 3.34 -26.37
C VAL A 43 -7.10 3.60 -27.23
N LYS A 44 -7.20 3.33 -28.53
CA LYS A 44 -6.09 3.47 -29.47
C LYS A 44 -5.56 4.91 -29.53
N GLY A 45 -4.25 5.07 -29.41
CA GLY A 45 -3.60 6.38 -29.42
C GLY A 45 -3.39 6.99 -28.03
N SER A 46 -3.94 6.38 -26.98
CA SER A 46 -3.80 6.85 -25.59
C SER A 46 -2.58 6.30 -24.85
N GLN A 47 -1.59 5.76 -25.59
CA GLN A 47 -0.38 5.21 -24.96
C GLN A 47 0.35 6.26 -24.14
N GLY A 48 0.55 5.96 -22.86
CA GLY A 48 1.27 6.84 -21.93
C GLY A 48 0.54 7.01 -20.60
N HIS A 49 1.03 7.94 -19.82
CA HIS A 49 0.54 8.14 -18.47
C HIS A 49 -0.70 9.03 -18.45
N VAL A 50 -1.77 8.52 -17.88
CA VAL A 50 -3.02 9.27 -17.64
C VAL A 50 -3.01 9.76 -16.19
N TRP A 51 -3.16 11.07 -16.01
CA TRP A 51 -3.15 11.71 -14.71
C TRP A 51 -4.54 12.04 -14.16
N ASP A 52 -5.47 12.35 -15.05
CA ASP A 52 -6.83 12.80 -14.70
C ASP A 52 -7.82 12.35 -15.76
N LEU A 53 -8.97 11.85 -15.33
CA LEU A 53 -10.13 11.58 -16.18
C LEU A 53 -11.34 12.31 -15.62
N LYS A 54 -11.91 13.21 -16.38
CA LYS A 54 -12.97 14.07 -15.91
C LYS A 54 -14.08 14.24 -16.92
N VAL A 55 -15.31 14.02 -16.50
CA VAL A 55 -16.48 14.33 -17.31
C VAL A 55 -16.81 15.81 -17.12
N ILE A 56 -16.86 16.55 -18.23
CA ILE A 56 -17.18 17.97 -18.26
C ILE A 56 -18.26 18.16 -19.31
N GLY A 57 -19.49 18.40 -18.86
CA GLY A 57 -20.66 18.42 -19.74
C GLY A 57 -20.81 17.09 -20.47
N ASP A 58 -20.80 17.14 -21.81
CA ASP A 58 -20.91 15.98 -22.68
C ASP A 58 -19.55 15.42 -23.15
N ASP A 59 -18.45 15.80 -22.51
CA ASP A 59 -17.12 15.41 -22.90
C ASP A 59 -16.41 14.64 -21.77
N LEU A 60 -15.69 13.57 -22.11
CA LEU A 60 -14.71 12.96 -21.24
C LEU A 60 -13.32 13.52 -21.57
N ILE A 61 -12.74 14.21 -20.62
CA ILE A 61 -11.44 14.86 -20.75
C ILE A 61 -10.38 14.01 -20.06
N CYS A 62 -9.30 13.78 -20.78
CA CYS A 62 -8.13 13.03 -20.30
C CYS A 62 -6.92 13.97 -20.16
N GLY A 63 -6.45 14.12 -18.94
CA GLY A 63 -5.15 14.70 -18.66
C GLY A 63 -4.05 13.66 -18.82
N HIS A 64 -3.22 13.81 -19.84
CA HIS A 64 -2.24 12.84 -20.28
C HIS A 64 -0.83 13.43 -20.24
N ASN A 65 0.21 12.58 -20.17
CA ASN A 65 1.60 13.05 -20.16
C ASN A 65 2.00 13.82 -21.43
N SER A 66 1.35 13.60 -22.56
CA SER A 66 1.60 14.28 -23.83
C SER A 66 0.66 15.43 -24.13
N GLY A 67 -0.36 15.67 -23.30
CA GLY A 67 -1.34 16.73 -23.53
C GLY A 67 -2.67 16.49 -22.85
N THR A 68 -3.68 17.21 -23.32
CA THR A 68 -5.07 17.03 -22.89
C THR A 68 -5.91 16.59 -24.07
N TYR A 69 -6.70 15.57 -23.86
CA TYR A 69 -7.44 14.88 -24.92
C TYR A 69 -8.91 14.72 -24.55
N LYS A 70 -9.73 14.70 -25.56
CA LYS A 70 -11.12 14.24 -25.47
C LYS A 70 -11.15 12.75 -25.81
N VAL A 71 -11.90 11.99 -25.01
CA VAL A 71 -12.02 10.54 -25.15
C VAL A 71 -13.47 10.16 -25.40
N ASP A 72 -13.72 9.35 -26.42
CA ASP A 72 -15.02 8.70 -26.63
C ASP A 72 -14.80 7.35 -27.31
N ARG A 73 -14.89 6.25 -26.55
CA ARG A 73 -14.57 4.88 -26.98
C ARG A 73 -13.19 4.81 -27.67
N ASP A 74 -13.16 4.55 -28.97
CA ASP A 74 -11.92 4.39 -29.74
C ASP A 74 -11.32 5.73 -30.19
N GLN A 75 -11.94 6.87 -29.85
CA GLN A 75 -11.46 8.18 -30.22
C GLN A 75 -10.64 8.79 -29.11
N PHE A 76 -9.45 9.24 -29.45
CA PHE A 76 -8.52 9.95 -28.57
C PHE A 76 -8.04 11.21 -29.28
N GLU A 77 -8.81 12.27 -29.14
CA GLU A 77 -8.65 13.52 -29.91
C GLU A 77 -7.91 14.56 -29.06
N PRO A 78 -6.86 15.20 -29.56
CA PRO A 78 -6.15 16.22 -28.82
C PRO A 78 -6.98 17.50 -28.72
N ILE A 79 -7.18 17.99 -27.50
CA ILE A 79 -7.64 19.36 -27.27
C ILE A 79 -6.45 20.30 -27.32
N TYR A 80 -5.38 19.96 -26.59
CA TYR A 80 -4.16 20.76 -26.56
C TYR A 80 -2.93 19.88 -26.27
N LYS A 81 -1.97 19.93 -27.19
CA LYS A 81 -0.71 19.16 -27.07
C LYS A 81 0.32 19.95 -26.27
N TYR A 82 0.26 19.81 -24.95
CA TYR A 82 1.19 20.42 -24.03
C TYR A 82 1.55 19.44 -22.92
N SER A 83 2.83 19.20 -22.70
CA SER A 83 3.30 18.09 -21.88
C SER A 83 2.80 18.15 -20.45
N GLY A 84 2.23 17.04 -19.98
CA GLY A 84 1.92 16.78 -18.58
C GLY A 84 0.59 17.36 -18.11
N GLY A 85 -0.52 17.01 -18.74
CA GLY A 85 -1.85 17.37 -18.26
C GLY A 85 -2.19 16.73 -16.93
N TYR A 86 -1.91 17.42 -15.81
CA TYR A 86 -2.32 17.03 -14.47
C TYR A 86 -3.80 17.38 -14.20
N GLN A 87 -4.14 17.66 -12.97
CA GLN A 87 -5.49 17.99 -12.54
C GLN A 87 -6.06 19.20 -13.29
N MET A 88 -7.25 19.02 -13.87
CA MET A 88 -8.08 20.10 -14.43
C MET A 88 -9.18 20.48 -13.42
N ILE A 89 -9.29 21.76 -13.10
CA ILE A 89 -10.31 22.28 -12.18
C ILE A 89 -11.14 23.39 -12.83
N LYS A 90 -12.43 23.43 -12.49
CA LYS A 90 -13.33 24.48 -12.94
C LYS A 90 -13.00 25.80 -12.25
N ILE A 91 -12.99 26.90 -13.00
CA ILE A 91 -12.80 28.23 -12.43
C ILE A 91 -14.09 28.65 -11.71
N PRO A 92 -14.03 29.06 -10.43
CA PRO A 92 -15.21 29.50 -9.70
C PRO A 92 -15.92 30.65 -10.43
N GLU A 93 -17.22 30.67 -10.37
CA GLU A 93 -18.10 31.72 -10.97
C GLU A 93 -17.98 31.88 -12.50
N LYS A 94 -17.19 31.03 -13.15
CA LYS A 94 -17.06 31.02 -14.62
C LYS A 94 -17.63 29.72 -15.16
N GLU A 95 -18.67 29.84 -15.98
CA GLU A 95 -19.20 28.68 -16.69
C GLU A 95 -18.22 28.26 -17.80
N ASP A 96 -18.08 26.95 -17.97
CA ASP A 96 -17.27 26.33 -19.03
C ASP A 96 -15.80 26.80 -19.14
N ARG A 97 -15.23 27.34 -18.06
CA ARG A 97 -13.82 27.74 -18.00
C ARG A 97 -13.06 26.93 -16.97
N PHE A 98 -11.85 26.48 -17.35
CA PHE A 98 -11.05 25.55 -16.54
C PHE A 98 -9.58 25.95 -16.53
N LEU A 99 -8.92 25.59 -15.47
CA LEU A 99 -7.47 25.72 -15.30
C LEU A 99 -6.89 24.32 -15.12
N GLN A 100 -5.76 24.04 -15.77
CA GLN A 100 -5.06 22.77 -15.63
C GLN A 100 -3.60 22.99 -15.29
N GLY A 101 -3.13 22.22 -14.30
CA GLY A 101 -1.70 22.12 -14.01
C GLY A 101 -1.00 21.21 -15.00
N THR A 102 0.24 21.55 -15.34
CA THR A 102 1.07 20.78 -16.28
C THR A 102 2.48 20.56 -15.74
N TYR A 103 3.34 19.89 -16.53
CA TYR A 103 4.77 19.78 -16.20
C TYR A 103 5.50 21.13 -16.27
N ASN A 104 4.96 22.11 -16.99
CA ASN A 104 5.63 23.39 -17.25
C ASN A 104 4.71 24.59 -17.04
N GLY A 105 3.86 24.57 -16.02
CA GLY A 105 3.00 25.69 -15.68
C GLY A 105 1.51 25.40 -15.79
N LEU A 106 0.75 26.39 -16.23
CA LEU A 106 -0.72 26.36 -16.26
C LEU A 106 -1.26 26.49 -17.67
N LEU A 107 -2.36 25.80 -17.91
CA LEU A 107 -3.17 25.93 -19.11
C LEU A 107 -4.56 26.43 -18.74
N TYR A 108 -5.06 27.34 -19.54
CA TYR A 108 -6.44 27.83 -19.51
C TYR A 108 -7.23 27.17 -20.61
N TYR A 109 -8.45 26.76 -20.27
CA TYR A 109 -9.41 26.17 -21.19
C TYR A 109 -10.72 26.91 -21.14
N ASN A 110 -11.31 27.11 -22.31
CA ASN A 110 -12.66 27.62 -22.51
C ASN A 110 -13.45 26.61 -23.34
N ARG A 111 -14.49 26.02 -22.75
CA ARG A 111 -15.42 25.15 -23.47
C ARG A 111 -16.49 25.99 -24.12
N MET A 112 -16.51 25.95 -25.43
CA MET A 112 -17.55 26.62 -26.20
C MET A 112 -18.72 25.65 -26.47
N GLY A 113 -19.87 26.20 -26.80
CA GLY A 113 -21.03 25.40 -27.21
C GLY A 113 -20.64 24.33 -28.24
N ASN A 114 -21.36 23.21 -28.28
CA ASN A 114 -21.11 22.06 -29.17
C ASN A 114 -19.79 21.30 -28.91
N SER A 115 -19.33 21.23 -27.65
CA SER A 115 -18.13 20.47 -27.27
C SER A 115 -16.84 20.92 -27.96
N SER A 116 -16.75 22.17 -28.41
CA SER A 116 -15.51 22.77 -28.88
C SER A 116 -14.71 23.33 -27.72
N TRP A 117 -13.39 23.17 -27.78
CA TRP A 117 -12.48 23.61 -26.72
C TRP A 117 -11.43 24.58 -27.29
N GLU A 118 -11.27 25.69 -26.63
CA GLU A 118 -10.13 26.57 -26.80
C GLU A 118 -9.18 26.40 -25.65
N ALA A 119 -7.89 26.29 -25.93
CA ALA A 119 -6.88 26.12 -24.91
C ALA A 119 -5.66 26.98 -25.20
N ARG A 120 -5.07 27.52 -24.14
CA ARG A 120 -3.83 28.29 -24.24
C ARG A 120 -2.97 28.12 -22.98
N SER A 121 -1.68 28.25 -23.16
CA SER A 121 -0.73 28.34 -22.04
C SER A 121 -0.82 29.72 -21.40
N ILE A 122 -0.69 29.76 -20.07
CA ILE A 122 -0.57 31.00 -19.31
C ILE A 122 0.93 31.25 -19.03
N PRO A 123 1.54 32.25 -19.67
CA PRO A 123 2.94 32.59 -19.43
C PRO A 123 3.19 33.05 -18.00
N GLY A 124 4.44 32.90 -17.54
CA GLY A 124 4.90 33.36 -16.24
C GLY A 124 5.13 32.26 -15.21
N LEU A 125 4.77 31.00 -15.53
CA LEU A 125 5.04 29.86 -14.66
C LEU A 125 5.72 28.74 -15.46
N ASN A 126 6.95 28.36 -15.08
CA ASN A 126 7.77 27.39 -15.80
C ASN A 126 8.19 26.24 -14.89
N PHE A 127 7.25 25.66 -14.13
CA PHE A 127 7.52 24.55 -13.24
C PHE A 127 6.28 23.62 -13.14
N PRO A 128 6.47 22.36 -12.70
CA PRO A 128 5.37 21.41 -12.56
C PRO A 128 4.33 21.84 -11.52
N VAL A 129 3.06 21.80 -11.92
CA VAL A 129 1.92 22.06 -11.05
C VAL A 129 1.06 20.82 -10.96
N LYS A 130 1.25 20.03 -9.92
CA LYS A 130 0.57 18.73 -9.77
C LYS A 130 -0.87 18.86 -9.26
N GLN A 131 -1.11 19.78 -8.35
CA GLN A 131 -2.42 20.03 -7.78
C GLN A 131 -2.75 21.51 -7.82
N LEU A 132 -4.00 21.82 -8.06
CA LEU A 132 -4.55 23.16 -8.07
C LEU A 132 -5.71 23.27 -7.08
N CYS A 133 -5.83 24.43 -6.45
CA CYS A 133 -6.95 24.75 -5.58
C CYS A 133 -7.27 26.24 -5.68
N PHE A 134 -8.49 26.61 -6.05
CA PHE A 134 -8.90 27.99 -6.06
C PHE A 134 -9.19 28.52 -4.65
N GLU A 135 -8.64 29.69 -4.34
CA GLU A 135 -9.03 30.50 -3.19
C GLU A 135 -10.17 31.45 -3.59
N SER A 136 -10.08 32.03 -4.77
CA SER A 136 -11.06 32.90 -5.42
C SER A 136 -10.97 32.73 -6.94
N PRO A 137 -11.89 33.30 -7.70
CA PRO A 137 -11.79 33.23 -9.18
C PRO A 137 -10.45 33.73 -9.75
N THR A 138 -9.77 34.65 -9.08
CA THR A 138 -8.50 35.24 -9.52
C THR A 138 -7.29 34.81 -8.68
N THR A 139 -7.47 33.92 -7.72
CA THR A 139 -6.36 33.47 -6.87
C THR A 139 -6.39 31.95 -6.79
N VAL A 140 -5.29 31.32 -7.21
CA VAL A 140 -5.14 29.87 -7.22
C VAL A 140 -3.90 29.46 -6.44
N TRP A 141 -4.02 28.36 -5.74
CA TRP A 141 -2.90 27.67 -5.09
C TRP A 141 -2.42 26.56 -6.02
N ALA A 142 -1.11 26.53 -6.25
CA ALA A 142 -0.44 25.55 -7.08
C ALA A 142 0.53 24.74 -6.22
N ALA A 143 0.37 23.43 -6.12
CA ALA A 143 1.27 22.55 -5.42
C ALA A 143 2.30 21.98 -6.40
N HIS A 144 3.56 22.25 -6.13
CA HIS A 144 4.69 21.68 -6.83
C HIS A 144 5.07 20.34 -6.18
N PRO A 145 5.44 19.30 -6.91
CA PRO A 145 5.79 18.00 -6.31
C PRO A 145 6.92 18.06 -5.26
N TYR A 146 7.86 19.00 -5.40
CA TYR A 146 9.10 19.06 -4.61
C TYR A 146 9.50 20.44 -4.08
N LYS A 147 8.73 21.51 -4.36
CA LYS A 147 9.11 22.90 -4.01
C LYS A 147 8.05 23.63 -3.17
N GLY A 148 7.11 22.89 -2.58
CA GLY A 148 6.08 23.47 -1.73
C GLY A 148 4.89 24.03 -2.48
N LEU A 149 4.36 25.14 -2.00
CA LEU A 149 3.13 25.76 -2.49
C LEU A 149 3.40 27.14 -3.05
N PHE A 150 2.63 27.49 -4.06
CA PHE A 150 2.63 28.77 -4.70
C PHE A 150 1.21 29.31 -4.68
N ARG A 151 1.00 30.48 -4.10
CA ARG A 151 -0.26 31.22 -4.19
C ARG A 151 -0.11 32.24 -5.28
N ILE A 152 -0.92 32.12 -6.31
CA ILE A 152 -0.77 32.83 -7.58
C ILE A 152 -2.01 33.67 -7.80
N LYS A 153 -1.82 34.98 -7.95
CA LYS A 153 -2.88 35.86 -8.42
C LYS A 153 -2.87 35.86 -9.95
N ILE A 154 -3.98 35.48 -10.55
CA ILE A 154 -4.16 35.48 -12.02
C ILE A 154 -5.16 36.57 -12.38
N GLY A 155 -4.84 37.35 -13.39
CA GLY A 155 -5.76 38.37 -13.93
C GLY A 155 -7.11 37.76 -14.36
N GLN A 156 -8.12 38.57 -14.47
CA GLN A 156 -9.48 38.10 -14.85
C GLN A 156 -9.52 37.43 -16.25
N GLU A 157 -8.59 37.77 -17.11
CA GLU A 157 -8.48 37.23 -18.47
C GLU A 157 -7.61 35.97 -18.53
N TYR A 158 -6.92 35.61 -17.44
CA TYR A 158 -6.02 34.43 -17.37
C TYR A 158 -4.94 34.44 -18.46
N ASP A 159 -4.43 35.60 -18.79
CA ASP A 159 -3.52 35.83 -19.93
C ASP A 159 -2.04 35.70 -19.54
N GLN A 160 -1.67 36.16 -18.36
CA GLN A 160 -0.29 36.16 -17.88
C GLN A 160 -0.21 36.11 -16.35
N ILE A 161 0.84 35.50 -15.84
CA ILE A 161 1.23 35.54 -14.42
C ILE A 161 2.52 36.32 -14.30
N LYS A 162 2.52 37.36 -13.48
CA LYS A 162 3.71 38.17 -13.23
C LYS A 162 4.45 37.65 -11.97
N PRO A 163 5.78 37.81 -11.89
CA PRO A 163 6.55 37.36 -10.72
C PRO A 163 6.05 37.93 -9.39
N GLU A 164 5.59 39.17 -9.38
CA GLU A 164 5.03 39.87 -8.22
C GLU A 164 3.69 39.30 -7.73
N ASP A 165 2.99 38.55 -8.59
CA ASP A 165 1.72 37.91 -8.27
C ASP A 165 1.89 36.52 -7.66
N ILE A 166 3.13 36.04 -7.53
CA ILE A 166 3.45 34.72 -7.01
C ILE A 166 4.00 34.85 -5.58
N GLN A 167 3.22 34.38 -4.62
CA GLN A 167 3.66 34.17 -3.24
C GLN A 167 4.13 32.74 -3.06
N ILE A 168 5.36 32.54 -2.59
CA ILE A 168 5.98 31.22 -2.41
C ILE A 168 5.96 30.84 -0.94
N PHE A 169 5.49 29.61 -0.66
CA PHE A 169 5.54 28.99 0.66
C PHE A 169 6.55 27.83 0.63
N SER A 170 7.61 28.00 1.38
CA SER A 170 8.78 27.11 1.38
C SER A 170 8.90 26.36 2.71
N SER A 171 10.05 25.72 2.92
CA SER A 171 10.39 25.06 4.19
C SER A 171 10.48 26.00 5.41
N LYS A 172 10.39 27.32 5.22
CA LYS A 172 10.26 28.30 6.31
C LYS A 172 8.83 28.45 6.81
N ASP A 173 7.86 28.11 5.95
CA ASP A 173 6.43 28.33 6.17
C ASP A 173 5.70 27.04 6.53
N ILE A 174 6.17 25.91 6.02
CA ILE A 174 5.60 24.57 6.22
C ILE A 174 6.72 23.56 6.54
N PRO A 175 6.45 22.53 7.36
CA PRO A 175 7.48 21.59 7.82
C PRO A 175 8.16 20.82 6.69
N ASN A 176 7.41 20.45 5.66
CA ASN A 176 7.91 19.71 4.52
C ASN A 176 7.31 20.25 3.23
N ILE A 177 8.15 20.46 2.22
CA ILE A 177 7.77 21.00 0.91
C ILE A 177 7.45 19.91 -0.13
N TYR A 178 7.63 18.63 0.22
CA TYR A 178 7.38 17.50 -0.68
C TYR A 178 5.94 17.02 -0.56
N ASN A 179 5.30 16.80 -1.71
CA ASN A 179 3.93 16.28 -1.80
C ASN A 179 2.91 17.02 -0.92
N VAL A 180 3.08 18.33 -0.79
CA VAL A 180 2.14 19.17 -0.06
C VAL A 180 0.80 19.15 -0.78
N LYS A 181 -0.29 19.00 -0.04
CA LYS A 181 -1.65 19.03 -0.56
C LYS A 181 -2.37 20.29 -0.08
N VAL A 182 -3.20 20.84 -0.93
CA VAL A 182 -3.98 22.04 -0.64
C VAL A 182 -5.45 21.84 -0.96
N TYR A 183 -6.32 22.32 -0.09
CA TYR A 183 -7.77 22.18 -0.18
C TYR A 183 -8.44 23.51 0.11
N ASN A 184 -9.59 23.76 -0.52
CA ASN A 184 -10.49 24.83 -0.12
C ASN A 184 -11.69 24.21 0.59
N ILE A 185 -11.75 24.38 1.89
CA ILE A 185 -12.78 23.82 2.77
C ILE A 185 -13.59 24.98 3.33
N LYS A 186 -14.82 25.13 2.86
CA LYS A 186 -15.72 26.21 3.31
C LYS A 186 -15.07 27.60 3.21
N ASN A 187 -14.44 27.87 2.09
CA ASN A 187 -13.68 29.10 1.82
C ASN A 187 -12.42 29.31 2.68
N GLN A 188 -12.01 28.31 3.45
CA GLN A 188 -10.73 28.28 4.14
C GLN A 188 -9.72 27.44 3.35
N ILE A 189 -8.59 28.01 3.04
CA ILE A 189 -7.47 27.25 2.48
C ILE A 189 -6.81 26.45 3.58
N VAL A 190 -6.84 25.13 3.42
CA VAL A 190 -6.27 24.15 4.33
C VAL A 190 -5.15 23.40 3.62
N ILE A 191 -4.04 23.21 4.29
CA ILE A 191 -2.80 22.66 3.75
C ILE A 191 -2.40 21.45 4.58
N ARG A 192 -2.00 20.37 3.92
CA ARG A 192 -1.43 19.19 4.56
C ARG A 192 0.04 19.05 4.18
N SER A 193 0.91 18.99 5.19
CA SER A 193 2.34 18.79 5.04
C SER A 193 2.86 17.89 6.15
N GLU A 194 3.54 16.79 5.79
CA GLU A 194 4.19 15.85 6.73
C GLU A 194 3.28 15.40 7.89
N GLY A 195 2.08 14.90 7.54
CA GLY A 195 1.12 14.43 8.55
C GLY A 195 0.46 15.52 9.40
N LYS A 196 0.75 16.80 9.14
CA LYS A 196 0.19 17.93 9.88
C LYS A 196 -0.71 18.78 9.00
N TRP A 197 -1.68 19.42 9.66
CA TRP A 197 -2.64 20.27 9.01
C TRP A 197 -2.41 21.73 9.36
N PHE A 198 -2.54 22.59 8.37
CA PHE A 198 -2.34 24.04 8.47
C PHE A 198 -3.48 24.75 7.75
N LYS A 199 -3.72 26.00 8.11
CA LYS A 199 -4.61 26.92 7.43
C LYS A 199 -3.87 28.17 6.99
N TYR A 200 -4.30 28.73 5.90
CA TYR A 200 -3.81 30.03 5.43
C TYR A 200 -4.72 31.13 5.96
N ASP A 201 -4.13 32.16 6.56
CA ASP A 201 -4.81 33.37 6.97
C ASP A 201 -4.60 34.44 5.89
N PRO A 202 -5.65 34.82 5.13
CA PRO A 202 -5.52 35.79 4.04
C PRO A 202 -5.31 37.22 4.54
N ILE A 203 -5.65 37.53 5.79
CA ILE A 203 -5.48 38.86 6.39
C ILE A 203 -4.00 39.06 6.75
N VAL A 204 -3.40 38.09 7.39
CA VAL A 204 -1.99 38.14 7.82
C VAL A 204 -1.05 37.68 6.71
N GLY A 205 -1.55 36.94 5.74
CA GLY A 205 -0.76 36.37 4.64
C GLY A 205 0.14 35.22 5.06
N LYS A 206 -0.18 34.52 6.17
CA LYS A 206 0.67 33.48 6.76
C LYS A 206 -0.09 32.15 6.92
N ILE A 207 0.71 31.08 7.02
CA ILE A 207 0.24 29.75 7.34
C ILE A 207 0.37 29.52 8.85
N SER A 208 -0.65 28.95 9.47
CA SER A 208 -0.69 28.59 10.89
C SER A 208 -1.29 27.18 11.08
N PRO A 209 -1.05 26.50 12.21
CA PRO A 209 -1.65 25.18 12.49
C PRO A 209 -3.17 25.22 12.36
N PHE A 210 -3.75 24.10 11.90
CA PHE A 210 -5.19 23.89 11.77
C PHE A 210 -5.61 22.77 12.69
N ASP A 211 -6.01 23.14 13.92
CA ASP A 211 -6.24 22.20 15.01
C ASP A 211 -7.49 21.33 14.84
N ASP A 212 -8.46 21.77 14.03
CA ASP A 212 -9.70 21.03 13.77
C ASP A 212 -9.43 19.63 13.16
N PHE A 213 -8.28 19.44 12.51
CA PHE A 213 -7.89 18.19 11.88
C PHE A 213 -6.77 17.43 12.61
N ASN A 214 -6.42 17.85 13.85
CA ASN A 214 -5.34 17.20 14.60
C ASN A 214 -5.61 15.72 14.90
N ALA A 215 -6.89 15.33 15.09
CA ALA A 215 -7.27 13.92 15.25
C ALA A 215 -6.98 13.06 14.00
N TYR A 216 -6.77 13.69 12.85
CA TYR A 216 -6.54 13.07 11.55
C TYR A 216 -5.18 13.47 10.97
N ALA A 217 -4.18 13.71 11.83
CA ALA A 217 -2.86 14.20 11.41
C ALA A 217 -2.20 13.28 10.38
N ASP A 218 -2.20 11.96 10.64
CA ASP A 218 -1.55 10.99 9.76
C ASP A 218 -2.43 10.51 8.59
N ASN A 219 -3.66 11.04 8.50
CA ASN A 219 -4.62 10.65 7.49
C ASN A 219 -4.63 11.62 6.31
N ASP A 220 -4.89 11.12 5.11
CA ASP A 220 -5.12 11.91 3.91
C ASP A 220 -6.61 12.26 3.77
N LEU A 221 -6.92 13.53 3.54
CA LEU A 221 -8.28 13.95 3.15
C LEU A 221 -8.47 13.64 1.66
N VAL A 222 -9.42 12.76 1.37
CA VAL A 222 -9.65 12.25 0.00
C VAL A 222 -10.98 12.69 -0.60
N TYR A 223 -11.94 13.04 0.23
CA TYR A 223 -13.22 13.58 -0.17
C TYR A 223 -13.78 14.47 0.94
N TYR A 224 -14.49 15.52 0.57
CA TYR A 224 -15.27 16.34 1.50
C TYR A 224 -16.46 16.98 0.79
N ASP A 225 -17.54 17.15 1.53
CA ASP A 225 -18.71 17.92 1.12
C ASP A 225 -19.03 18.99 2.19
N GLU A 226 -20.20 19.58 2.14
CA GLU A 226 -20.63 20.62 3.09
C GLU A 226 -20.64 20.13 4.56
N LYS A 227 -20.83 18.85 4.79
CA LYS A 227 -21.02 18.26 6.12
C LYS A 227 -19.97 17.25 6.51
N TYR A 228 -19.51 16.40 5.58
CA TYR A 228 -18.70 15.25 5.90
C TYR A 228 -17.30 15.35 5.28
N PHE A 229 -16.32 14.86 6.04
CA PHE A 229 -14.93 14.69 5.63
C PHE A 229 -14.59 13.22 5.62
N TRP A 230 -13.84 12.78 4.61
CA TRP A 230 -13.40 11.42 4.44
C TRP A 230 -11.88 11.38 4.50
N PHE A 231 -11.37 10.80 5.55
CA PHE A 231 -9.95 10.63 5.77
C PHE A 231 -9.53 9.21 5.48
N ILE A 232 -8.34 9.01 4.92
CA ILE A 232 -7.74 7.70 4.70
C ILE A 232 -6.47 7.58 5.53
N ASP A 233 -6.40 6.52 6.33
CA ASP A 233 -5.16 5.99 6.87
C ASP A 233 -4.61 4.95 5.88
N ASN A 234 -3.50 5.28 5.21
CA ASN A 234 -2.85 4.39 4.26
C ASN A 234 -1.68 3.61 4.86
N GLU A 235 -1.23 3.94 6.07
CA GLU A 235 -0.05 3.34 6.69
C GLU A 235 -0.40 2.24 7.69
N GLY A 236 -1.43 2.44 8.49
CA GLY A 236 -1.82 1.55 9.57
C GLY A 236 -2.94 0.57 9.19
N ALA A 237 -4.14 0.88 9.63
CA ALA A 237 -5.31 0.01 9.47
C ALA A 237 -5.90 0.01 8.05
N LYS A 238 -5.40 0.88 7.17
CA LYS A 238 -5.93 1.09 5.80
C LYS A 238 -7.43 1.35 5.83
N GLU A 239 -7.83 2.32 6.62
CA GLU A 239 -9.22 2.63 6.90
C GLU A 239 -9.63 3.97 6.30
N ILE A 240 -10.89 4.06 5.87
CA ILE A 240 -11.53 5.32 5.49
C ILE A 240 -12.42 5.74 6.64
N THR A 241 -12.10 6.85 7.29
CA THR A 241 -12.92 7.43 8.34
C THR A 241 -13.79 8.55 7.79
N ILE A 242 -15.10 8.47 8.05
CA ILE A 242 -16.06 9.50 7.68
C ILE A 242 -16.52 10.24 8.94
N THR A 243 -16.31 11.53 8.97
CA THR A 243 -16.57 12.38 10.15
C THR A 243 -17.18 13.71 9.76
N ASP A 244 -17.92 14.36 10.70
CA ASP A 244 -18.28 15.77 10.64
C ASP A 244 -17.41 16.62 11.57
N LEU A 245 -16.27 16.08 12.01
CA LEU A 245 -15.32 16.63 12.98
C LEU A 245 -15.80 16.62 14.45
N LYS A 246 -17.09 16.43 14.69
CA LYS A 246 -17.65 16.27 16.04
C LYS A 246 -17.89 14.81 16.36
N ASN A 247 -18.28 14.04 15.35
CA ASN A 247 -18.58 12.63 15.48
C ASN A 247 -17.93 11.87 14.34
N GLU A 248 -17.29 10.75 14.65
CA GLU A 248 -16.92 9.75 13.66
C GLU A 248 -18.13 8.87 13.39
N TYR A 249 -18.60 8.88 12.16
CA TYR A 249 -19.79 8.11 11.77
C TYR A 249 -19.47 6.72 11.29
N PHE A 250 -18.37 6.58 10.57
CA PHE A 250 -17.97 5.33 9.97
C PHE A 250 -16.47 5.22 9.81
N THR A 251 -15.98 3.99 9.99
CA THR A 251 -14.70 3.56 9.51
C THR A 251 -14.91 2.40 8.54
N ILE A 252 -14.54 2.57 7.28
CA ILE A 252 -14.63 1.53 6.26
C ILE A 252 -13.26 0.87 6.16
N ALA A 253 -13.18 -0.43 6.50
CA ALA A 253 -11.95 -1.18 6.28
C ALA A 253 -11.62 -1.23 4.79
N ALA A 254 -10.39 -0.90 4.46
CA ALA A 254 -9.84 -1.13 3.15
C ALA A 254 -8.98 -2.37 3.22
N ASN A 255 -9.46 -3.51 2.72
CA ASN A 255 -8.65 -4.72 2.61
C ASN A 255 -7.46 -4.54 1.65
N GLN A 256 -7.47 -3.47 0.87
CA GLN A 256 -6.46 -3.09 -0.10
C GLN A 256 -6.16 -1.60 0.04
N LEU A 257 -4.97 -1.20 -0.39
CA LEU A 257 -4.56 0.19 -0.44
C LEU A 257 -5.56 1.02 -1.28
N VAL A 258 -6.13 2.06 -0.69
CA VAL A 258 -7.03 2.97 -1.40
C VAL A 258 -6.19 4.02 -2.13
N LYS A 259 -6.26 4.01 -3.45
CA LYS A 259 -5.50 4.97 -4.28
C LYS A 259 -6.19 6.30 -4.41
N ARG A 260 -7.49 6.28 -4.65
CA ARG A 260 -8.28 7.51 -4.88
C ARG A 260 -9.75 7.26 -4.59
N LEU A 261 -10.46 8.31 -4.19
CA LEU A 261 -11.91 8.39 -4.21
C LEU A 261 -12.34 9.30 -5.36
N VAL A 262 -13.21 8.78 -6.22
CA VAL A 262 -13.74 9.51 -7.38
C VAL A 262 -15.22 9.76 -7.16
N PRO A 263 -15.65 11.02 -7.00
CA PRO A 263 -17.08 11.34 -6.93
C PRO A 263 -17.75 11.08 -8.29
N ASP A 264 -18.87 10.39 -8.26
CA ASP A 264 -19.70 10.11 -9.43
C ASP A 264 -21.17 10.35 -9.05
N SER A 265 -21.71 11.53 -9.36
CA SER A 265 -23.08 11.95 -9.09
C SER A 265 -23.60 11.56 -7.69
N GLU A 266 -24.31 10.45 -7.57
CA GLU A 266 -24.83 9.90 -6.31
C GLU A 266 -23.89 8.92 -5.60
N ASN A 267 -22.72 8.65 -6.18
CA ASN A 267 -21.80 7.63 -5.68
C ASN A 267 -20.42 8.20 -5.46
N VAL A 268 -19.67 7.53 -4.60
CA VAL A 268 -18.22 7.68 -4.49
C VAL A 268 -17.58 6.35 -4.86
N ILE A 269 -16.63 6.40 -5.76
CA ILE A 269 -15.90 5.24 -6.23
C ILE A 269 -14.55 5.21 -5.55
N ARG A 270 -14.27 4.09 -4.92
CA ARG A 270 -12.98 3.82 -4.29
C ARG A 270 -12.14 2.97 -5.22
N LEU A 271 -11.03 3.52 -5.71
CA LEU A 271 -10.03 2.79 -6.49
C LEU A 271 -9.09 2.04 -5.57
N ASN A 272 -8.88 0.77 -5.87
CA ASN A 272 -7.95 -0.13 -5.19
C ASN A 272 -6.85 -0.58 -6.16
N ASP A 273 -5.94 -1.42 -5.68
CA ASP A 273 -4.89 -1.99 -6.55
C ASP A 273 -5.46 -2.92 -7.63
N ASN A 274 -6.45 -3.74 -7.28
CA ASN A 274 -6.99 -4.80 -8.14
C ASN A 274 -8.47 -4.60 -8.46
N GLY A 275 -8.99 -3.38 -8.36
CA GLY A 275 -10.41 -3.20 -8.62
C GLY A 275 -10.95 -1.88 -8.07
N PHE A 276 -12.24 -1.77 -8.01
CA PHE A 276 -12.92 -0.63 -7.41
C PHE A 276 -14.15 -1.06 -6.61
N SER A 277 -14.60 -0.18 -5.72
CA SER A 277 -15.88 -0.33 -5.05
C SER A 277 -16.71 0.93 -5.19
N LYS A 278 -18.01 0.75 -5.37
CA LYS A 278 -18.99 1.82 -5.53
C LYS A 278 -19.77 1.99 -4.22
N ILE A 279 -19.75 3.19 -3.67
CA ILE A 279 -20.42 3.56 -2.43
C ILE A 279 -21.54 4.54 -2.78
N ASN A 280 -22.80 4.12 -2.63
CA ASN A 280 -23.93 5.00 -2.88
C ASN A 280 -24.13 5.97 -1.71
N MET A 281 -24.02 7.27 -2.00
CA MET A 281 -24.05 8.33 -0.99
C MET A 281 -25.44 8.56 -0.38
N SER A 282 -26.50 8.38 -1.17
CA SER A 282 -27.87 8.53 -0.66
C SER A 282 -28.20 7.46 0.37
N ASN A 283 -27.78 6.22 0.10
CA ASN A 283 -27.91 5.12 1.06
C ASN A 283 -27.01 5.34 2.28
N LEU A 284 -25.77 5.76 2.07
CA LEU A 284 -24.85 6.06 3.16
C LEU A 284 -25.43 7.15 4.08
N LYS A 285 -25.93 8.26 3.53
CA LYS A 285 -26.54 9.36 4.31
C LYS A 285 -27.77 8.91 5.10
N LYS A 286 -28.57 7.96 4.60
CA LYS A 286 -29.68 7.36 5.36
C LYS A 286 -29.20 6.56 6.57
N PHE A 287 -28.05 5.91 6.47
CA PHE A 287 -27.44 5.18 7.59
C PHE A 287 -26.79 6.12 8.62
N LEU A 288 -26.17 7.22 8.17
CA LEU A 288 -25.54 8.21 9.04
C LEU A 288 -26.52 8.88 10.03
N GLY A 289 -27.82 8.93 9.70
CA GLY A 289 -28.85 9.54 10.53
C GLY A 289 -29.54 8.60 11.52
N LYS A 290 -29.25 7.29 11.48
CA LYS A 290 -29.90 6.30 12.37
C LYS A 290 -28.82 5.62 13.22
N ASN A 291 -28.95 5.75 14.56
CA ASN A 291 -28.19 4.93 15.51
C ASN A 291 -28.57 3.43 15.45
N PHE A 292 -28.87 2.92 14.25
CA PHE A 292 -29.25 1.54 14.05
C PHE A 292 -28.00 0.68 13.87
N ILE A 293 -27.75 -0.15 14.85
CA ILE A 293 -26.68 -1.15 14.80
C ILE A 293 -27.37 -2.49 14.46
N PRO A 294 -27.17 -3.02 13.26
CA PRO A 294 -27.79 -4.30 12.91
C PRO A 294 -27.17 -5.41 13.73
N SER A 295 -28.01 -6.33 14.18
CA SER A 295 -27.56 -7.56 14.82
C SER A 295 -26.68 -8.36 13.87
N PRO A 296 -25.66 -9.04 14.35
CA PRO A 296 -24.84 -9.91 13.51
C PRO A 296 -25.67 -11.09 13.01
N GLN A 297 -25.25 -11.67 11.90
CA GLN A 297 -25.84 -12.88 11.34
C GLN A 297 -24.85 -14.02 11.48
N LEU A 298 -25.32 -15.18 11.90
CA LEU A 298 -24.52 -16.39 11.92
C LEU A 298 -24.35 -16.90 10.49
N SER A 299 -23.11 -17.08 10.03
CA SER A 299 -22.82 -17.64 8.72
C SER A 299 -22.68 -19.16 8.80
N TYR A 300 -21.94 -19.67 9.76
CA TYR A 300 -21.81 -21.09 10.05
C TYR A 300 -21.17 -21.32 11.43
N VAL A 301 -21.41 -22.52 11.95
CA VAL A 301 -20.62 -23.11 13.03
C VAL A 301 -19.90 -24.32 12.47
N LYS A 302 -18.61 -24.42 12.69
CA LYS A 302 -17.78 -25.51 12.18
C LYS A 302 -16.92 -26.07 13.30
N ASP A 303 -16.81 -27.38 13.36
CA ASP A 303 -15.76 -28.07 14.12
C ASP A 303 -14.65 -28.53 13.16
N GLN A 304 -13.74 -29.38 13.62
CA GLN A 304 -12.63 -29.88 12.79
C GLN A 304 -13.08 -30.77 11.62
N LEU A 305 -14.27 -31.37 11.68
CA LEU A 305 -14.71 -32.39 10.74
C LEU A 305 -15.99 -31.99 10.00
N SER A 306 -16.85 -31.19 10.63
CA SER A 306 -18.21 -30.91 10.17
C SER A 306 -18.55 -29.44 10.22
N SER A 307 -19.43 -29.02 9.31
CA SER A 307 -20.09 -27.71 9.34
C SER A 307 -21.57 -27.92 9.67
N TYR A 308 -22.07 -27.14 10.62
CA TYR A 308 -23.42 -27.26 11.13
C TYR A 308 -24.38 -26.25 10.49
N PRO A 309 -25.55 -26.67 10.02
CA PRO A 309 -26.51 -25.75 9.44
C PRO A 309 -27.16 -24.85 10.49
N ILE A 310 -27.60 -23.66 10.05
CA ILE A 310 -28.12 -22.55 10.89
C ILE A 310 -29.62 -22.79 11.25
N ASN A 311 -30.09 -23.98 11.41
CA ASN A 311 -31.52 -24.28 11.56
C ASN A 311 -32.01 -24.33 13.01
N GLY A 312 -31.78 -23.28 13.80
CA GLY A 312 -32.57 -22.99 15.00
C GLY A 312 -32.57 -23.99 16.18
N GLY A 313 -31.77 -25.06 16.13
CA GLY A 313 -31.66 -26.07 17.19
C GLY A 313 -30.31 -26.01 17.90
N ALA A 314 -30.22 -26.55 19.12
CA ALA A 314 -28.97 -26.73 19.81
C ALA A 314 -28.01 -27.62 18.99
N ILE A 315 -26.88 -27.09 18.60
CA ILE A 315 -25.85 -27.80 17.83
C ILE A 315 -25.17 -28.82 18.75
N GLN A 316 -25.18 -30.09 18.35
CA GLN A 316 -24.46 -31.14 19.07
C GLN A 316 -23.10 -31.37 18.39
N ILE A 317 -22.02 -31.17 19.14
CA ILE A 317 -20.65 -31.31 18.68
C ILE A 317 -20.03 -32.54 19.38
N GLU A 318 -19.46 -33.46 18.63
CA GLU A 318 -18.75 -34.58 19.19
C GLU A 318 -17.48 -34.13 19.90
N PHE A 319 -17.17 -34.71 21.05
CA PHE A 319 -15.97 -34.37 21.81
C PHE A 319 -14.68 -34.50 20.96
N LYS A 320 -14.66 -35.49 20.06
CA LYS A 320 -13.50 -35.78 19.22
C LYS A 320 -13.17 -34.65 18.24
N SER A 321 -14.17 -33.91 17.78
CA SER A 321 -14.03 -32.80 16.83
C SER A 321 -14.05 -31.42 17.50
N SER A 322 -14.29 -31.35 18.83
CA SER A 322 -14.46 -30.10 19.58
C SER A 322 -13.16 -29.36 19.94
N ARG A 323 -11.99 -29.85 19.51
CA ARG A 323 -10.70 -29.21 19.81
C ARG A 323 -10.58 -27.78 19.27
N GLU A 324 -11.21 -27.52 18.14
CA GLU A 324 -11.34 -26.19 17.59
C GLU A 324 -12.75 -26.03 17.05
N ILE A 325 -13.48 -25.09 17.64
CA ILE A 325 -14.81 -24.71 17.19
C ILE A 325 -14.70 -23.30 16.60
N THR A 326 -15.07 -23.19 15.35
CA THR A 326 -15.09 -21.91 14.62
C THR A 326 -16.51 -21.46 14.42
N VAL A 327 -16.84 -20.29 14.92
CA VAL A 327 -18.13 -19.62 14.67
C VAL A 327 -17.86 -18.43 13.78
N GLN A 328 -18.47 -18.43 12.60
CA GLN A 328 -18.36 -17.31 11.66
C GLN A 328 -19.63 -16.47 11.75
N VAL A 329 -19.45 -15.22 12.13
CA VAL A 329 -20.50 -14.21 12.11
C VAL A 329 -20.18 -13.13 11.09
N ALA A 330 -21.21 -12.56 10.51
CA ALA A 330 -21.11 -11.43 9.61
C ALA A 330 -22.04 -10.32 10.08
N SER A 331 -21.68 -9.09 9.85
CA SER A 331 -22.60 -7.96 10.09
C SER A 331 -22.89 -7.29 8.75
N PRO A 332 -24.16 -6.94 8.46
CA PRO A 332 -24.52 -6.18 7.28
C PRO A 332 -24.12 -4.70 7.38
N MET A 333 -23.28 -4.34 8.35
CA MET A 333 -22.71 -2.98 8.44
C MET A 333 -21.77 -2.71 7.27
N LEU A 334 -21.86 -1.49 6.75
CA LEU A 334 -20.94 -0.96 5.72
C LEU A 334 -19.53 -0.66 6.26
N VAL A 335 -19.31 -0.85 7.53
CA VAL A 335 -18.14 -0.51 8.33
C VAL A 335 -17.47 -1.80 8.75
N LYS A 336 -16.16 -1.79 9.00
CA LYS A 336 -15.48 -2.90 9.64
C LYS A 336 -16.20 -3.21 10.96
N PRO A 337 -16.99 -4.28 11.03
CA PRO A 337 -17.76 -4.55 12.23
C PRO A 337 -16.81 -4.99 13.34
N ARG A 338 -16.91 -4.37 14.49
CA ARG A 338 -16.38 -4.94 15.72
C ARG A 338 -17.46 -5.81 16.33
N PHE A 339 -17.07 -6.93 16.90
CA PHE A 339 -17.98 -7.84 17.57
C PHE A 339 -17.61 -7.91 19.04
N PHE A 340 -18.63 -7.89 19.89
CA PHE A 340 -18.50 -8.26 21.28
C PHE A 340 -19.15 -9.61 21.46
N TYR A 341 -18.42 -10.56 21.99
CA TYR A 341 -18.97 -11.86 22.30
C TYR A 341 -18.84 -12.20 23.78
N ARG A 342 -19.78 -13.03 24.26
CA ARG A 342 -19.75 -13.64 25.56
C ARG A 342 -20.11 -15.10 25.38
N LEU A 343 -19.23 -15.98 25.84
CA LEU A 343 -19.44 -17.42 25.88
C LEU A 343 -19.71 -17.81 27.33
N ASN A 344 -20.90 -18.31 27.60
CA ASN A 344 -21.29 -18.87 28.90
C ASN A 344 -21.20 -20.40 28.81
N GLY A 345 -20.57 -21.05 29.78
CA GLY A 345 -20.40 -22.50 29.84
C GLY A 345 -19.59 -22.92 31.07
N ALA A 346 -18.67 -23.83 30.91
CA ALA A 346 -17.77 -24.26 32.00
C ALA A 346 -16.90 -23.09 32.53
N GLU A 347 -16.53 -22.18 31.64
CA GLU A 347 -15.84 -20.90 31.97
C GLU A 347 -16.52 -19.78 31.19
N GLU A 348 -16.69 -18.62 31.80
CA GLU A 348 -17.20 -17.43 31.14
C GLU A 348 -16.07 -16.71 30.43
N GLN A 349 -16.22 -16.50 29.12
CA GLN A 349 -15.27 -15.74 28.31
C GLN A 349 -15.98 -14.61 27.59
N SER A 350 -15.42 -13.41 27.62
CA SER A 350 -15.94 -12.30 26.86
C SER A 350 -14.81 -11.45 26.31
N ALA A 351 -14.93 -11.05 25.05
CA ALA A 351 -13.93 -10.18 24.41
C ALA A 351 -14.53 -9.39 23.25
N PHE A 352 -13.77 -8.38 22.84
CA PHE A 352 -13.99 -7.66 21.57
C PHE A 352 -13.09 -8.26 20.49
N THR A 353 -13.62 -8.35 19.29
CA THR A 353 -12.85 -8.78 18.11
C THR A 353 -13.26 -7.97 16.89
N ASP A 354 -12.29 -7.67 16.05
CA ASP A 354 -12.51 -7.02 14.76
C ASP A 354 -12.70 -8.05 13.61
N GLN A 355 -12.58 -9.33 13.93
CA GLN A 355 -12.79 -10.43 12.99
C GLN A 355 -14.14 -11.08 13.24
N GLY A 356 -14.88 -11.36 12.18
CA GLY A 356 -16.13 -12.12 12.25
C GLY A 356 -15.95 -13.61 12.55
N THR A 357 -14.69 -14.07 12.67
CA THR A 357 -14.35 -15.46 12.97
C THR A 357 -13.97 -15.59 14.44
N LEU A 358 -14.82 -16.27 15.19
CA LEU A 358 -14.58 -16.60 16.59
C LEU A 358 -14.07 -18.03 16.68
N LYS A 359 -12.89 -18.21 17.26
CA LYS A 359 -12.28 -19.53 17.43
C LYS A 359 -12.17 -19.88 18.92
N PHE A 360 -12.73 -21.00 19.27
CA PHE A 360 -12.67 -21.55 20.62
C PHE A 360 -11.87 -22.84 20.59
N GLN A 361 -10.87 -22.94 21.42
CA GLN A 361 -10.00 -24.12 21.47
C GLN A 361 -10.13 -24.84 22.79
N ASN A 362 -10.19 -26.18 22.71
CA ASN A 362 -10.17 -27.07 23.86
C ASN A 362 -11.28 -26.79 24.90
N LEU A 363 -12.47 -26.43 24.45
CA LEU A 363 -13.60 -26.27 25.36
C LEU A 363 -13.93 -27.62 26.05
N PRO A 364 -14.15 -27.63 27.37
CA PRO A 364 -14.63 -28.82 28.08
C PRO A 364 -15.98 -29.30 27.52
N PHE A 365 -16.32 -30.55 27.78
CA PHE A 365 -17.66 -31.05 27.45
C PHE A 365 -18.71 -30.36 28.33
N GLY A 366 -19.85 -30.04 27.73
CA GLY A 366 -20.92 -29.30 28.42
C GLY A 366 -21.82 -28.52 27.46
N LYS A 367 -22.72 -27.73 28.03
CA LYS A 367 -23.60 -26.83 27.28
C LYS A 367 -22.98 -25.44 27.25
N TYR A 368 -23.03 -24.82 26.10
CA TYR A 368 -22.50 -23.48 25.87
C TYR A 368 -23.55 -22.59 25.23
N GLU A 369 -23.56 -21.34 25.64
CA GLU A 369 -24.36 -20.26 25.09
C GLU A 369 -23.43 -19.13 24.67
N LEU A 370 -23.33 -18.92 23.37
CA LEU A 370 -22.53 -17.86 22.78
C LEU A 370 -23.46 -16.72 22.37
N SER A 371 -23.33 -15.57 23.01
CA SER A 371 -24.00 -14.33 22.62
C SER A 371 -23.01 -13.44 21.85
N VAL A 372 -23.42 -12.94 20.69
CA VAL A 372 -22.60 -12.05 19.86
C VAL A 372 -23.39 -10.81 19.50
N SER A 373 -22.81 -9.65 19.70
CA SER A 373 -23.35 -8.35 19.31
C SER A 373 -22.40 -7.64 18.36
N THR A 374 -22.94 -6.93 17.40
CA THR A 374 -22.17 -5.96 16.60
C THR A 374 -21.94 -4.70 17.44
N VAL A 375 -20.75 -4.13 17.36
CA VAL A 375 -20.35 -2.92 18.10
C VAL A 375 -20.00 -1.83 17.12
N ASN A 376 -20.54 -0.65 17.31
CA ASN A 376 -20.18 0.52 16.51
C ASN A 376 -18.95 1.24 17.12
N ILE A 377 -18.46 2.26 16.43
CA ILE A 377 -17.31 3.08 16.82
C ILE A 377 -17.50 3.73 18.19
N ASN A 378 -18.76 4.06 18.54
CA ASN A 378 -19.11 4.66 19.83
C ASN A 378 -19.29 3.63 20.96
N ASN A 379 -18.85 2.37 20.76
CA ASN A 379 -19.01 1.25 21.68
C ASN A 379 -20.48 0.87 22.01
N ASN A 380 -21.45 1.36 21.25
CA ASN A 380 -22.82 0.91 21.38
C ASN A 380 -22.98 -0.48 20.76
N LYS A 381 -23.73 -1.35 21.42
CA LYS A 381 -23.94 -2.74 21.01
C LYS A 381 -25.31 -2.91 20.36
N SER A 382 -25.39 -3.78 19.35
CA SER A 382 -26.65 -4.26 18.79
C SER A 382 -27.33 -5.23 19.76
N GLU A 383 -28.58 -5.59 19.47
CA GLU A 383 -29.20 -6.79 20.03
C GLU A 383 -28.32 -8.01 19.72
N PRO A 384 -28.04 -8.86 20.75
CA PRO A 384 -27.20 -10.03 20.55
C PRO A 384 -27.92 -11.14 19.78
N ILE A 385 -27.20 -11.87 18.96
CA ILE A 385 -27.63 -13.20 18.55
C ILE A 385 -27.13 -14.22 19.59
N VAL A 386 -27.96 -15.22 19.87
CA VAL A 386 -27.63 -16.29 20.82
C VAL A 386 -27.52 -17.61 20.08
N ILE A 387 -26.37 -18.25 20.23
CA ILE A 387 -26.03 -19.52 19.59
C ILE A 387 -25.81 -20.55 20.71
N THR A 388 -26.62 -21.58 20.76
CA THR A 388 -26.48 -22.65 21.75
C THR A 388 -25.86 -23.88 21.10
N PHE A 389 -24.82 -24.42 21.73
CA PHE A 389 -24.21 -25.67 21.32
C PHE A 389 -23.83 -26.52 22.53
N GLN A 390 -23.82 -27.83 22.32
CA GLN A 390 -23.46 -28.78 23.37
C GLN A 390 -22.33 -29.69 22.87
N ILE A 391 -21.25 -29.74 23.67
CA ILE A 391 -20.17 -30.68 23.44
C ILE A 391 -20.47 -31.96 24.19
N ALA A 392 -20.60 -33.07 23.45
CA ALA A 392 -20.86 -34.36 24.04
C ALA A 392 -19.71 -34.82 24.97
N PRO A 393 -20.02 -35.53 26.05
CA PRO A 393 -18.93 -36.07 26.88
C PRO A 393 -18.11 -37.10 26.09
N PRO A 394 -16.81 -37.16 26.34
CA PRO A 394 -15.94 -38.14 25.69
C PRO A 394 -16.33 -39.58 26.06
N TRP A 395 -16.13 -40.47 25.11
CA TRP A 395 -16.48 -41.90 25.27
C TRP A 395 -15.89 -42.54 26.53
N TYR A 396 -14.76 -42.03 27.00
CA TYR A 396 -14.07 -42.52 28.19
C TYR A 396 -14.71 -42.10 29.52
N TRP A 397 -15.73 -41.24 29.50
CA TRP A 397 -16.56 -40.86 30.63
C TRP A 397 -17.90 -41.60 30.64
N SER A 398 -18.14 -42.50 29.67
CA SER A 398 -19.34 -43.35 29.67
C SER A 398 -19.30 -44.38 30.79
N ASN A 399 -20.48 -44.83 31.28
CA ASN A 399 -20.59 -45.85 32.30
C ASN A 399 -19.83 -47.15 31.89
N ALA A 400 -19.86 -47.47 30.61
CA ALA A 400 -19.14 -48.61 30.05
C ALA A 400 -17.59 -48.42 30.19
N SER A 401 -17.10 -47.19 30.00
CA SER A 401 -15.71 -46.87 30.10
C SER A 401 -15.22 -46.93 31.56
N VAL A 402 -16.07 -46.53 32.51
CA VAL A 402 -15.75 -46.64 33.94
C VAL A 402 -15.56 -48.10 34.35
N VAL A 403 -16.46 -48.98 33.91
CA VAL A 403 -16.32 -50.45 34.15
C VAL A 403 -15.05 -50.97 33.49
N PHE A 404 -14.75 -50.52 32.26
CA PHE A 404 -13.53 -50.87 31.54
C PHE A 404 -12.26 -50.45 32.32
N TYR A 405 -12.26 -49.24 32.88
CA TYR A 405 -11.12 -48.74 33.67
C TYR A 405 -10.89 -49.54 34.95
N VAL A 406 -11.97 -49.96 35.63
CA VAL A 406 -11.88 -50.83 36.81
C VAL A 406 -11.30 -52.19 36.43
N VAL A 407 -11.72 -52.79 35.33
CA VAL A 407 -11.18 -54.06 34.81
C VAL A 407 -9.71 -53.86 34.38
N LEU A 408 -9.40 -52.74 33.75
CA LEU A 408 -8.05 -52.40 33.30
C LEU A 408 -7.10 -52.19 34.51
N LEU A 409 -7.60 -51.55 35.59
CA LEU A 409 -6.86 -51.32 36.83
C LEU A 409 -6.51 -52.68 37.49
N ILE A 410 -7.47 -53.60 37.55
CA ILE A 410 -7.25 -54.95 38.07
C ILE A 410 -6.23 -55.70 37.18
N GLY A 411 -6.39 -55.60 35.85
CA GLY A 411 -5.44 -56.17 34.89
C GLY A 411 -4.02 -55.61 35.06
N LEU A 412 -3.93 -54.28 35.25
CA LEU A 412 -2.67 -53.57 35.45
C LEU A 412 -1.98 -54.01 36.73
N LEU A 413 -2.73 -54.19 37.83
CA LEU A 413 -2.19 -54.70 39.10
C LEU A 413 -1.63 -56.13 38.94
N LEU A 414 -2.30 -56.96 38.16
CA LEU A 414 -1.84 -58.29 37.81
C LEU A 414 -0.59 -58.25 36.89
N LEU A 415 -0.53 -57.32 35.95
CA LEU A 415 0.61 -57.11 35.08
C LEU A 415 1.82 -56.52 35.85
N ILE A 416 1.61 -55.59 36.79
CA ILE A 416 2.66 -55.04 37.65
C ILE A 416 3.28 -56.17 38.50
N ARG A 417 2.43 -57.04 39.03
CA ARG A 417 2.91 -58.24 39.77
C ARG A 417 3.74 -59.16 38.88
N ARG A 418 3.37 -59.30 37.59
CA ARG A 418 4.11 -60.12 36.61
C ARG A 418 5.37 -59.40 36.11
N TYR A 419 5.32 -58.06 35.97
CA TYR A 419 6.41 -57.20 35.52
C TYR A 419 7.53 -57.10 36.55
N ASN A 420 7.18 -56.98 37.85
CA ASN A 420 8.19 -56.98 38.93
C ASN A 420 9.03 -58.28 38.97
N LYS A 421 8.49 -59.38 38.42
CA LYS A 421 9.25 -60.60 38.19
C LYS A 421 10.18 -60.57 36.97
N ARG A 422 9.93 -59.67 36.00
CA ARG A 422 10.72 -59.60 34.78
C ARG A 422 11.71 -58.42 34.73
N LYS A 423 11.76 -57.58 35.77
CA LYS A 423 12.52 -56.34 35.80
C LYS A 423 14.05 -56.52 35.77
N LEU A 424 14.52 -57.66 36.19
CA LEU A 424 15.96 -57.97 36.24
C LEU A 424 16.63 -58.23 34.90
N VAL A 425 15.84 -58.45 33.84
CA VAL A 425 16.40 -58.71 32.48
C VAL A 425 16.53 -57.45 31.64
N LYS A 426 15.83 -56.38 32.01
CA LYS A 426 15.76 -55.15 31.14
C LYS A 426 16.82 -54.08 31.44
N GLU A 427 17.55 -54.17 32.53
CA GLU A 427 18.59 -53.15 32.83
C GLU A 427 19.77 -53.18 31.84
N HIS A 428 20.03 -54.35 31.26
CA HIS A 428 21.11 -54.46 30.26
C HIS A 428 20.78 -53.81 28.89
N LEU A 429 19.50 -53.67 28.51
CA LEU A 429 19.15 -53.05 27.24
C LEU A 429 19.21 -51.51 27.28
N ARG A 430 18.96 -50.91 28.45
CA ARG A 430 18.97 -49.44 28.59
C ARG A 430 20.36 -48.78 28.47
N LEU A 431 21.42 -49.58 28.76
CA LEU A 431 22.78 -49.06 28.57
C LEU A 431 23.14 -48.88 27.08
N LYS A 432 22.56 -49.72 26.20
CA LYS A 432 22.83 -49.65 24.77
C LYS A 432 22.14 -48.43 24.09
N GLU A 433 20.95 -48.09 24.54
CA GLU A 433 20.20 -46.96 23.95
C GLU A 433 20.77 -45.58 24.33
N ARG A 434 21.38 -45.46 25.51
CA ARG A 434 22.05 -44.20 25.89
C ARG A 434 23.26 -43.89 25.01
N MET A 435 24.01 -44.93 24.64
CA MET A 435 25.18 -44.75 23.76
C MET A 435 24.80 -44.36 22.33
N GLN A 436 23.60 -44.72 21.85
CA GLN A 436 23.13 -44.33 20.53
C GLN A 436 22.69 -42.85 20.47
N LYS A 437 22.03 -42.36 21.53
CA LYS A 437 21.63 -40.92 21.57
C LYS A 437 22.81 -39.96 21.64
N GLU A 438 23.86 -40.31 22.37
CA GLU A 438 25.09 -39.49 22.40
C GLU A 438 25.80 -39.43 21.04
N GLN A 439 25.63 -40.48 20.21
CA GLN A 439 26.15 -40.44 18.83
C GLN A 439 25.34 -39.56 17.90
N GLU A 440 23.99 -39.52 18.04
CA GLU A 440 23.13 -38.64 17.24
C GLU A 440 23.35 -37.15 17.56
N GLU A 441 23.49 -36.81 18.85
CA GLU A 441 23.80 -35.43 19.24
C GLU A 441 25.16 -34.94 18.69
N ARG A 442 26.16 -35.83 18.69
CA ARG A 442 27.47 -35.53 18.09
C ARG A 442 27.43 -35.33 16.59
N LEU A 443 26.56 -36.06 15.89
CA LEU A 443 26.34 -35.90 14.46
C LEU A 443 25.67 -34.55 14.13
N LEU A 444 24.69 -34.14 14.94
CA LEU A 444 23.98 -32.88 14.80
C LEU A 444 24.90 -31.66 15.05
N GLU A 445 25.82 -31.77 16.00
CA GLU A 445 26.84 -30.73 16.24
C GLU A 445 27.79 -30.58 15.04
N LEU A 446 28.20 -31.70 14.46
CA LEU A 446 29.07 -31.72 13.28
C LEU A 446 28.36 -31.11 12.02
N GLU A 447 27.05 -31.32 11.91
CA GLU A 447 26.27 -30.66 10.83
C GLU A 447 26.21 -29.14 11.02
N LYS A 448 25.94 -28.66 12.22
CA LYS A 448 25.94 -27.21 12.53
C LYS A 448 27.29 -26.56 12.24
N GLU A 449 28.40 -27.24 12.58
CA GLU A 449 29.73 -26.74 12.24
C GLU A 449 29.98 -26.70 10.74
N LYS A 450 29.46 -27.67 9.98
CA LYS A 450 29.54 -27.65 8.52
C LYS A 450 28.79 -26.44 7.92
N PHE A 451 27.56 -26.19 8.34
CA PHE A 451 26.79 -25.01 7.88
C PHE A 451 27.48 -23.69 8.23
N ALA A 452 28.05 -23.58 9.44
CA ALA A 452 28.80 -22.39 9.83
C ALA A 452 30.04 -22.16 8.96
N LYS A 453 30.74 -23.24 8.57
CA LYS A 453 31.89 -23.18 7.68
C LYS A 453 31.48 -22.78 6.25
N GLU A 454 30.34 -23.29 5.79
CA GLU A 454 29.81 -22.98 4.47
C GLU A 454 29.42 -21.50 4.34
N ILE A 455 28.73 -20.93 5.33
CA ILE A 455 28.41 -19.50 5.39
C ILE A 455 29.70 -18.66 5.36
N LYS A 456 30.71 -19.06 6.14
CA LYS A 456 31.99 -18.35 6.17
C LYS A 456 32.75 -18.41 4.83
N LEU A 457 32.62 -19.53 4.12
CA LEU A 457 33.18 -19.69 2.77
C LEU A 457 32.48 -18.76 1.78
N LYS A 458 31.16 -18.74 1.77
CA LYS A 458 30.35 -17.87 0.94
C LYS A 458 30.65 -16.38 1.18
N GLN A 459 30.83 -15.98 2.43
CA GLN A 459 31.26 -14.62 2.78
C GLN A 459 32.64 -14.28 2.19
N LYS A 460 33.57 -15.24 2.21
CA LYS A 460 34.90 -15.06 1.65
C LYS A 460 34.89 -14.98 0.12
N GLU A 461 34.05 -15.76 -0.53
CA GLU A 461 33.85 -15.71 -1.99
C GLU A 461 33.27 -14.35 -2.42
N LEU A 462 32.26 -13.84 -1.68
CA LEU A 462 31.69 -12.53 -1.96
C LEU A 462 32.73 -11.40 -1.79
N ALA A 463 33.52 -11.45 -0.69
CA ALA A 463 34.59 -10.48 -0.47
C ALA A 463 35.68 -10.56 -1.56
N GLY A 464 36.03 -11.78 -2.04
CA GLY A 464 36.96 -12.00 -3.13
C GLY A 464 36.46 -11.43 -4.46
N SER A 465 35.18 -11.61 -4.75
CA SER A 465 34.53 -11.06 -5.94
C SER A 465 34.61 -9.52 -5.96
N ILE A 466 34.31 -8.88 -4.84
CA ILE A 466 34.39 -7.41 -4.71
C ILE A 466 35.82 -6.93 -4.93
N LEU A 467 36.81 -7.59 -4.30
CA LEU A 467 38.21 -7.19 -4.41
C LEU A 467 38.70 -7.28 -5.87
N ASN A 468 38.30 -8.30 -6.61
CA ASN A 468 38.65 -8.46 -8.02
C ASN A 468 38.04 -7.37 -8.90
N VAL A 469 36.75 -7.04 -8.68
CA VAL A 469 36.09 -5.96 -9.43
C VAL A 469 36.72 -4.60 -9.10
N THR A 470 37.04 -4.35 -7.82
CA THR A 470 37.70 -3.11 -7.40
C THR A 470 39.05 -2.95 -8.07
N LYS A 471 39.93 -3.96 -7.99
CA LYS A 471 41.26 -3.91 -8.62
C LYS A 471 41.20 -3.74 -10.12
N LYS A 472 40.28 -4.46 -10.79
CA LYS A 472 40.05 -4.32 -12.24
C LYS A 472 39.64 -2.90 -12.60
N ASN A 473 38.68 -2.33 -11.89
CA ASN A 473 38.16 -0.99 -12.17
C ASN A 473 39.18 0.10 -11.83
N GLU A 474 39.95 -0.04 -10.75
CA GLU A 474 41.06 0.87 -10.43
C GLU A 474 42.10 0.91 -11.54
N LEU A 475 42.55 -0.24 -12.04
CA LEU A 475 43.49 -0.32 -13.16
C LEU A 475 42.94 0.32 -14.44
N ILE A 476 41.65 0.12 -14.73
CA ILE A 476 41.01 0.74 -15.89
C ILE A 476 40.92 2.25 -15.74
N LEU A 477 40.61 2.74 -14.53
CA LEU A 477 40.56 4.18 -14.23
C LEU A 477 41.97 4.82 -14.29
N GLU A 478 42.99 4.12 -13.81
CA GLU A 478 44.38 4.55 -13.93
C GLU A 478 44.83 4.61 -15.39
N LEU A 479 44.56 3.56 -16.17
CA LEU A 479 44.85 3.56 -17.61
C LEU A 479 44.10 4.69 -18.32
N LYS A 480 42.84 4.94 -17.96
CA LYS A 480 42.06 6.03 -18.54
C LYS A 480 42.69 7.38 -18.19
N SER A 481 43.14 7.57 -16.95
CA SER A 481 43.79 8.81 -16.50
C SER A 481 45.09 9.06 -17.26
N ILE A 482 45.92 8.03 -17.44
CA ILE A 482 47.17 8.10 -18.21
C ILE A 482 46.87 8.43 -19.68
N LEU A 483 45.84 7.84 -20.26
CA LEU A 483 45.42 8.13 -21.64
C LEU A 483 44.90 9.57 -21.78
N LEU A 484 44.15 10.08 -20.80
CA LEU A 484 43.68 11.47 -20.81
C LEU A 484 44.78 12.49 -20.67
N LEU A 485 45.80 12.21 -19.84
CA LEU A 485 46.99 13.06 -19.68
C LEU A 485 47.89 13.09 -20.95
N ASN A 486 47.86 12.01 -21.74
CA ASN A 486 48.68 11.91 -22.94
C ASN A 486 47.87 12.14 -24.23
N LYS A 487 46.71 12.76 -24.16
CA LYS A 487 45.77 12.97 -25.28
C LYS A 487 46.44 13.63 -26.52
N GLU A 488 47.39 14.56 -26.27
CA GLU A 488 48.08 15.33 -27.33
C GLU A 488 49.11 14.49 -28.10
N LYS A 489 49.57 13.33 -27.55
CA LYS A 489 50.56 12.45 -28.19
C LYS A 489 49.94 11.41 -29.11
N PHE A 490 48.62 11.33 -29.15
CA PHE A 490 47.91 10.36 -30.01
C PHE A 490 47.57 10.98 -31.37
N GLY A 491 48.28 10.57 -32.40
CA GLY A 491 48.10 11.08 -33.76
C GLY A 491 46.78 10.70 -34.46
N ASN A 492 45.92 9.90 -33.85
CA ASN A 492 44.62 9.51 -34.39
C ASN A 492 43.50 9.66 -33.35
N GLN A 493 42.84 10.80 -33.40
CA GLN A 493 41.76 11.18 -32.49
C GLN A 493 40.55 10.23 -32.54
N LYS A 494 40.27 9.57 -33.66
CA LYS A 494 39.17 8.59 -33.78
C LYS A 494 39.45 7.31 -32.99
N ARG A 495 40.69 6.81 -33.07
CA ARG A 495 41.14 5.64 -32.29
C ARG A 495 41.21 5.96 -30.80
N TYR A 496 41.67 7.15 -30.43
CA TYR A 496 41.70 7.60 -29.04
C TYR A 496 40.29 7.64 -28.40
N LYS A 497 39.31 8.25 -29.09
CA LYS A 497 37.90 8.28 -28.61
C LYS A 497 37.32 6.87 -28.50
N SER A 498 37.64 5.96 -29.46
CA SER A 498 37.20 4.58 -29.41
C SER A 498 37.81 3.82 -28.22
N PHE A 499 39.08 4.08 -27.89
CA PHE A 499 39.76 3.47 -26.75
C PHE A 499 39.13 3.93 -25.43
N ILE A 500 38.94 5.23 -25.27
CA ILE A 500 38.28 5.79 -24.06
C ILE A 500 36.86 5.21 -23.90
N LYS A 501 36.09 5.12 -24.99
CA LYS A 501 34.76 4.52 -24.97
C LYS A 501 34.80 3.04 -24.55
N LYS A 502 35.74 2.26 -25.08
CA LYS A 502 35.89 0.84 -24.69
C LYS A 502 36.28 0.66 -23.23
N LEU A 503 37.08 1.57 -22.67
CA LEU A 503 37.39 1.55 -21.23
C LEU A 503 36.16 1.89 -20.38
N ASP A 504 35.35 2.85 -20.81
CA ASP A 504 34.11 3.19 -20.14
C ASP A 504 33.07 2.05 -20.21
N ASP A 505 32.94 1.42 -21.37
CA ASP A 505 32.08 0.26 -21.56
C ASP A 505 32.55 -0.94 -20.69
N SER A 506 33.86 -1.11 -20.49
CA SER A 506 34.44 -2.19 -19.66
C SER A 506 34.21 -1.98 -18.15
N ILE A 507 34.16 -0.72 -17.67
CA ILE A 507 33.82 -0.39 -16.28
C ILE A 507 32.31 -0.60 -16.02
N ASN A 508 31.49 -0.28 -17.04
CA ASN A 508 30.03 -0.38 -16.94
C ASN A 508 29.49 -1.78 -17.32
N ASN A 509 30.38 -2.79 -17.42
CA ASN A 509 29.97 -4.14 -17.77
C ASN A 509 29.10 -4.75 -16.65
N ASP A 510 27.85 -5.02 -16.98
CA ASP A 510 26.86 -5.54 -16.03
C ASP A 510 27.10 -7.02 -15.64
N GLU A 511 28.03 -7.73 -16.27
CA GLU A 511 28.34 -9.13 -15.93
C GLU A 511 28.97 -9.26 -14.53
N ASP A 512 29.89 -8.36 -14.19
CA ASP A 512 30.53 -8.36 -12.88
C ASP A 512 29.51 -8.05 -11.76
N TRP A 513 28.56 -7.18 -12.07
CA TRP A 513 27.45 -6.90 -11.16
C TRP A 513 26.51 -8.10 -11.02
N LYS A 514 26.15 -8.78 -12.09
CA LYS A 514 25.27 -9.96 -12.02
C LYS A 514 25.86 -11.07 -11.15
N LYS A 515 27.16 -11.34 -11.28
CA LYS A 515 27.87 -12.31 -10.43
C LYS A 515 27.85 -11.90 -8.97
N PHE A 516 28.09 -10.63 -8.69
CA PHE A 516 28.00 -10.10 -7.32
C PHE A 516 26.57 -10.19 -6.79
N GLU A 517 25.57 -9.81 -7.55
CA GLU A 517 24.16 -9.82 -7.18
C GLU A 517 23.67 -11.22 -6.82
N ILE A 518 24.07 -12.24 -7.57
CA ILE A 518 23.74 -13.64 -7.28
C ILE A 518 24.30 -14.04 -5.91
N ASN A 519 25.60 -13.84 -5.69
CA ASN A 519 26.25 -14.19 -4.43
C ASN A 519 25.73 -13.35 -3.24
N PHE A 520 25.35 -12.10 -3.49
CA PHE A 520 24.77 -11.24 -2.49
C PHE A 520 23.34 -11.67 -2.09
N LYS A 521 22.52 -12.10 -3.07
CA LYS A 521 21.18 -12.64 -2.82
C LYS A 521 21.21 -13.92 -2.01
N GLU A 522 22.18 -14.79 -2.25
CA GLU A 522 22.37 -16.02 -1.46
C GLU A 522 22.67 -15.76 0.02
N LEU A 523 23.32 -14.62 0.34
CA LEU A 523 23.65 -14.25 1.73
C LEU A 523 22.61 -13.32 2.36
N HIS A 524 21.86 -12.61 1.56
CA HIS A 524 20.91 -11.58 1.98
C HIS A 524 19.59 -11.77 1.24
N GLU A 525 18.95 -12.93 1.47
CA GLU A 525 17.63 -13.27 0.96
C GLU A 525 16.65 -12.11 1.23
N ASP A 526 15.83 -11.76 0.28
CA ASP A 526 14.82 -10.69 0.34
C ASP A 526 15.33 -9.24 0.45
N PHE A 527 16.62 -8.98 0.52
CA PHE A 527 17.10 -7.61 0.71
C PHE A 527 16.61 -6.66 -0.39
N PHE A 528 16.75 -7.06 -1.66
CA PHE A 528 16.32 -6.23 -2.78
C PHE A 528 14.80 -6.17 -2.90
N GLU A 529 14.10 -7.27 -2.60
CA GLU A 529 12.63 -7.33 -2.65
C GLU A 529 12.00 -6.42 -1.59
N LYS A 530 12.46 -6.52 -0.35
CA LYS A 530 12.03 -5.63 0.75
C LYS A 530 12.32 -4.17 0.46
N LEU A 531 13.48 -3.91 -0.16
CA LEU A 531 13.88 -2.55 -0.48
C LEU A 531 12.99 -1.95 -1.58
N LEU A 532 12.66 -2.74 -2.62
CA LEU A 532 11.79 -2.30 -3.72
C LEU A 532 10.31 -2.20 -3.30
N GLN A 533 9.86 -3.06 -2.38
CA GLN A 533 8.51 -2.94 -1.80
C GLN A 533 8.33 -1.63 -1.02
N SER A 534 9.37 -1.25 -0.25
CA SER A 534 9.32 -0.02 0.55
C SER A 534 9.56 1.25 -0.28
N TYR A 535 10.35 1.14 -1.35
CA TYR A 535 10.81 2.26 -2.17
C TYR A 535 10.83 1.89 -3.66
N PRO A 536 9.66 1.91 -4.34
CA PRO A 536 9.53 1.47 -5.73
C PRO A 536 10.30 2.31 -6.75
N ASP A 537 10.64 3.55 -6.41
CA ASP A 537 11.32 4.51 -7.29
C ASP A 537 12.85 4.35 -7.33
N LEU A 538 13.38 3.30 -6.70
CA LEU A 538 14.81 3.04 -6.73
C LEU A 538 15.25 2.50 -8.09
N THR A 539 16.21 3.19 -8.69
CA THR A 539 16.82 2.75 -9.94
C THR A 539 17.80 1.60 -9.72
N PRO A 540 18.16 0.83 -10.75
CA PRO A 540 19.19 -0.21 -10.66
C PRO A 540 20.53 0.30 -10.09
N LYS A 541 20.88 1.56 -10.36
CA LYS A 541 22.07 2.20 -9.77
C LYS A 541 21.91 2.46 -8.28
N ASP A 542 20.72 2.82 -7.84
CA ASP A 542 20.41 2.98 -6.41
C ASP A 542 20.49 1.64 -5.68
N LEU A 543 19.99 0.55 -6.28
CA LEU A 543 20.08 -0.79 -5.72
C LEU A 543 21.53 -1.28 -5.58
N LYS A 544 22.37 -1.02 -6.60
CA LYS A 544 23.82 -1.28 -6.52
C LYS A 544 24.45 -0.55 -5.33
N LEU A 545 24.13 0.71 -5.17
CA LEU A 545 24.62 1.50 -4.05
C LEU A 545 24.13 0.98 -2.69
N CYS A 546 22.85 0.60 -2.58
CA CYS A 546 22.29 0.01 -1.37
C CYS A 546 22.98 -1.29 -0.98
N ALA A 547 23.28 -2.16 -1.92
CA ALA A 547 23.98 -3.42 -1.65
C ALA A 547 25.39 -3.19 -1.10
N TYR A 548 26.14 -2.28 -1.71
CA TYR A 548 27.48 -1.93 -1.22
C TYR A 548 27.45 -1.27 0.16
N LEU A 549 26.46 -0.42 0.43
CA LEU A 549 26.25 0.17 1.75
C LEU A 549 25.86 -0.87 2.80
N LYS A 550 25.04 -1.86 2.45
CA LYS A 550 24.69 -2.98 3.33
C LYS A 550 25.91 -3.79 3.74
N MET A 551 26.91 -3.85 2.89
CA MET A 551 28.19 -4.48 3.16
C MET A 551 29.20 -3.57 3.89
N ASN A 552 28.76 -2.41 4.36
CA ASN A 552 29.57 -1.42 5.10
C ASN A 552 30.74 -0.82 4.30
N HIS A 553 30.66 -0.79 2.97
CA HIS A 553 31.70 -0.12 2.16
C HIS A 553 31.62 1.40 2.30
N SER A 554 32.78 2.02 2.43
CA SER A 554 32.95 3.47 2.45
C SER A 554 32.75 4.09 1.04
N SER A 555 32.46 5.38 0.97
CA SER A 555 32.35 6.08 -0.33
C SER A 555 33.59 5.95 -1.20
N LYS A 556 34.78 5.81 -0.59
CA LYS A 556 36.04 5.61 -1.32
C LYS A 556 36.12 4.23 -1.97
N GLU A 557 35.65 3.20 -1.28
CA GLU A 557 35.62 1.82 -1.79
C GLU A 557 34.49 1.60 -2.81
N ILE A 558 33.36 2.30 -2.65
CA ILE A 558 32.24 2.22 -3.60
C ILE A 558 32.57 2.94 -4.92
N ALA A 559 33.39 3.97 -4.91
CA ALA A 559 33.73 4.77 -6.09
C ALA A 559 34.25 3.91 -7.27
N PRO A 560 35.30 3.08 -7.09
CA PRO A 560 35.77 2.20 -8.15
C PRO A 560 34.77 1.10 -8.54
N LEU A 561 33.98 0.60 -7.60
CA LEU A 561 32.94 -0.42 -7.86
C LEU A 561 31.80 0.11 -8.75
N MET A 562 31.49 1.38 -8.63
CA MET A 562 30.47 2.06 -9.45
C MET A 562 31.05 2.80 -10.65
N GLY A 563 32.36 2.82 -10.82
CA GLY A 563 33.05 3.51 -11.93
C GLY A 563 32.88 5.02 -11.90
N ILE A 564 32.72 5.63 -10.72
CA ILE A 564 32.52 7.08 -10.56
C ILE A 564 33.50 7.65 -9.52
N SER A 565 33.63 8.97 -9.47
CA SER A 565 34.45 9.62 -8.45
C SER A 565 33.83 9.49 -7.05
N THR A 566 34.65 9.59 -6.00
CA THR A 566 34.18 9.58 -4.60
C THR A 566 33.11 10.64 -4.36
N ARG A 567 33.29 11.83 -4.95
CA ARG A 567 32.31 12.92 -4.92
C ARG A 567 31.01 12.53 -5.64
N GLY A 568 31.11 11.75 -6.73
CA GLY A 568 29.96 11.17 -7.44
C GLY A 568 29.18 10.21 -6.55
N VAL A 569 29.86 9.34 -5.79
CA VAL A 569 29.22 8.45 -4.81
C VAL A 569 28.51 9.24 -3.72
N GLU A 570 29.12 10.29 -3.19
CA GLU A 570 28.50 11.14 -2.16
C GLU A 570 27.23 11.83 -2.66
N ILE A 571 27.24 12.32 -3.89
CA ILE A 571 26.04 12.88 -4.54
C ILE A 571 24.97 11.79 -4.71
N HIS A 572 25.37 10.59 -5.13
CA HIS A 572 24.44 9.46 -5.24
C HIS A 572 23.87 9.04 -3.88
N ARG A 573 24.70 8.98 -2.83
CA ARG A 573 24.25 8.71 -1.45
C ARG A 573 23.28 9.80 -0.95
N TYR A 574 23.54 11.04 -1.25
CA TYR A 574 22.65 12.14 -0.92
C TYR A 574 21.29 12.01 -1.63
N ARG A 575 21.32 11.70 -2.94
CA ARG A 575 20.09 11.45 -3.72
C ARG A 575 19.33 10.22 -3.24
N LEU A 576 20.06 9.16 -2.92
CA LEU A 576 19.48 7.93 -2.37
C LEU A 576 18.76 8.19 -1.04
N ARG A 577 19.40 8.93 -0.11
CA ARG A 577 18.75 9.32 1.17
C ARG A 577 17.47 10.15 1.01
N LYS A 578 17.32 10.84 -0.12
CA LYS A 578 16.08 11.55 -0.43
C LYS A 578 14.98 10.65 -1.00
N LYS A 579 15.38 9.50 -1.51
CA LYS A 579 14.44 8.50 -2.05
C LYS A 579 14.04 7.45 -1.00
N LEU A 580 14.93 7.20 0.01
CA LEU A 580 14.68 6.39 1.20
C LEU A 580 14.03 7.24 2.32
#